data_a6dcbe7e8f1b80b961dcc2167d5248ae
#
_entry.id   a6dcbe7e8f1b80b961dcc2167d5248ae
#
_cell.length_a   1.000
_cell.length_b   1.000
_cell.length_c   1.000
_cell.angle_alpha   90.00
_cell.angle_beta   90.00
_cell.angle_gamma   90.00
#
_symmetry.space_group_name_H-M   'P 1'
#
loop_
_entity.id
_entity.type
_entity.pdbx_description
1 polymer ?
#
loop_
_entity_poly.entity_id
_entity_poly.type
_entity_poly.pdbx_seq_one_letter_code
_entity_poly.pdbx_strand_id
1 'polypeptide(L)'
;MTPEEILKTEQEIVLTLKNIYDPEIPVNIYDLGLIYEIDYTPEGEANIRMTLTAPNCPMADMLVEDVHTQVGKVAGVKSVNVVLTFDPVWDKSMMSEEALLELNML
;
A
#
# COMPACT_ATOMS: atom_id res chain seq x y z
N MET A 1 23.16 -3.70 4.14
CA MET A 1 22.21 -3.04 5.05
C MET A 1 22.12 -3.80 6.37
N THR A 2 22.04 -3.07 7.47
CA THR A 2 21.80 -3.68 8.77
C THR A 2 20.31 -4.03 8.92
N PRO A 3 19.95 -4.98 9.80
CA PRO A 3 18.54 -5.27 10.08
C PRO A 3 17.76 -4.04 10.55
N GLU A 4 18.41 -3.13 11.27
CA GLU A 4 17.80 -1.89 11.74
C GLU A 4 17.46 -0.95 10.59
N GLU A 5 18.35 -0.85 9.61
CA GLU A 5 18.12 -0.03 8.42
C GLU A 5 16.98 -0.59 7.58
N ILE A 6 16.91 -1.91 7.45
CA ILE A 6 15.84 -2.58 6.73
C ILE A 6 14.50 -2.30 7.41
N LEU A 7 14.43 -2.44 8.73
CA LEU A 7 13.21 -2.17 9.50
C LEU A 7 12.77 -0.72 9.35
N LYS A 8 13.73 0.21 9.43
CA LYS A 8 13.44 1.63 9.28
C LYS A 8 12.86 1.94 7.90
N THR A 9 13.45 1.37 6.85
CA THR A 9 12.97 1.56 5.47
C THR A 9 11.57 0.98 5.30
N GLU A 10 11.30 -0.20 5.88
CA GLU A 10 9.97 -0.80 5.84
C GLU A 10 8.93 0.10 6.52
N GLN A 11 9.28 0.70 7.65
CA GLN A 11 8.40 1.63 8.35
C GLN A 11 8.12 2.88 7.51
N GLU A 12 9.13 3.39 6.81
CA GLU A 12 8.96 4.53 5.91
C GLU A 12 8.05 4.18 4.73
N ILE A 13 8.15 2.96 4.22
CA ILE A 13 7.26 2.48 3.15
C ILE A 13 5.81 2.46 3.66
N VAL A 14 5.58 1.94 4.85
CA VAL A 14 4.24 1.91 5.45
C VAL A 14 3.68 3.33 5.60
N LEU A 15 4.49 4.26 6.13
CA LEU A 15 4.07 5.65 6.28
C LEU A 15 3.73 6.29 4.93
N THR A 16 4.51 5.98 3.90
CA THR A 16 4.25 6.46 2.56
C THR A 16 2.90 5.97 2.05
N LEU A 17 2.62 4.68 2.23
CA LEU A 17 1.34 4.08 1.81
C LEU A 17 0.16 4.67 2.58
N LYS A 18 0.36 5.05 3.83
CA LYS A 18 -0.68 5.72 4.63
C LYS A 18 -0.98 7.14 4.17
N ASN A 19 -0.17 7.69 3.27
CA ASN A 19 -0.39 9.00 2.68
C ASN A 19 -0.97 8.94 1.25
N ILE A 20 -1.26 7.75 0.76
CA ILE A 20 -1.89 7.56 -0.55
C ILE A 20 -3.36 7.22 -0.32
N TYR A 21 -4.25 8.00 -0.91
CA TYR A 21 -5.69 7.87 -0.69
C TYR A 21 -6.37 7.28 -1.90
N ASP A 22 -7.36 6.43 -1.65
CA ASP A 22 -8.25 5.92 -2.70
C ASP A 22 -9.04 7.11 -3.26
N PRO A 23 -9.19 7.22 -4.58
CA PRO A 23 -9.91 8.35 -5.17
C PRO A 23 -11.41 8.35 -4.90
N GLU A 24 -11.97 7.23 -4.54
CA GLU A 24 -13.41 7.09 -4.31
C GLU A 24 -13.79 7.03 -2.83
N ILE A 25 -12.88 6.54 -2.00
CA ILE A 25 -13.11 6.38 -0.56
C ILE A 25 -12.09 7.25 0.19
N PRO A 26 -12.52 8.19 1.05
CA PRO A 26 -11.61 9.15 1.68
C PRO A 26 -10.79 8.54 2.82
N VAL A 27 -10.14 7.43 2.55
CA VAL A 27 -9.27 6.71 3.50
C VAL A 27 -8.02 6.31 2.75
N ASN A 28 -6.87 6.29 3.45
CA ASN A 28 -5.64 5.86 2.82
C ASN A 28 -5.67 4.36 2.50
N ILE A 29 -4.90 3.97 1.49
CA ILE A 29 -4.95 2.60 0.96
C ILE A 29 -4.44 1.55 1.94
N TYR A 30 -3.57 1.93 2.87
CA TYR A 30 -3.06 1.00 3.87
C TYR A 30 -4.18 0.63 4.87
N ASP A 31 -4.87 1.62 5.41
CA ASP A 31 -5.95 1.40 6.38
C ASP A 31 -7.19 0.81 5.73
N LEU A 32 -7.39 1.04 4.42
CA LEU A 32 -8.46 0.36 3.67
C LEU A 32 -8.23 -1.14 3.56
N GLY A 33 -7.00 -1.61 3.78
CA GLY A 33 -6.68 -3.02 3.63
C GLY A 33 -6.36 -3.41 2.20
N LEU A 34 -5.95 -2.46 1.36
CA LEU A 34 -5.59 -2.74 -0.03
C LEU A 34 -4.18 -3.30 -0.18
N ILE A 35 -3.35 -3.15 0.84
CA ILE A 35 -1.97 -3.64 0.81
C ILE A 35 -1.92 -5.00 1.49
N TYR A 36 -1.67 -6.04 0.70
CA TYR A 36 -1.66 -7.41 1.19
C TYR A 36 -0.29 -7.87 1.67
N GLU A 37 0.77 -7.34 1.05
CA GLU A 37 2.12 -7.75 1.43
C GLU A 37 3.11 -6.65 1.08
N ILE A 38 4.07 -6.42 1.97
CA ILE A 38 5.20 -5.54 1.75
C ILE A 38 6.45 -6.34 2.04
N ASP A 39 7.32 -6.50 1.06
CA ASP A 39 8.58 -7.19 1.20
C ASP A 39 9.70 -6.28 0.73
N TYR A 40 10.63 -5.94 1.62
CA TYR A 40 11.78 -5.11 1.31
C TYR A 40 13.05 -5.93 1.47
N THR A 41 13.82 -6.04 0.40
CA THR A 41 15.03 -6.87 0.38
C THR A 41 16.27 -6.08 0.77
N PRO A 42 17.33 -6.76 1.24
CA PRO A 42 18.61 -6.09 1.53
C PRO A 42 19.22 -5.39 0.32
N GLU A 43 18.82 -5.76 -0.89
CA GLU A 43 19.29 -5.15 -2.13
C GLU A 43 18.57 -3.84 -2.44
N GLY A 44 17.60 -3.45 -1.63
CA GLY A 44 16.86 -2.20 -1.83
C GLY A 44 15.63 -2.35 -2.71
N GLU A 45 15.13 -3.57 -2.88
CA GLU A 45 13.96 -3.86 -3.69
C GLU A 45 12.70 -3.89 -2.83
N ALA A 46 11.73 -3.04 -3.16
CA ALA A 46 10.45 -2.99 -2.48
C ALA A 46 9.42 -3.74 -3.33
N ASN A 47 8.90 -4.83 -2.79
CA ASN A 47 7.89 -5.65 -3.45
C ASN A 47 6.57 -5.48 -2.71
N ILE A 48 5.56 -4.96 -3.41
CA ILE A 48 4.25 -4.67 -2.82
C ILE A 48 3.19 -5.45 -3.57
N ARG A 49 2.42 -6.24 -2.84
CA ARG A 49 1.27 -6.94 -3.38
C ARG A 49 0.02 -6.24 -2.84
N MET A 50 -0.84 -5.78 -3.74
CA MET A 50 -2.00 -5.00 -3.38
C MET A 50 -3.22 -5.36 -4.23
N THR A 51 -4.36 -4.88 -3.79
CA THR A 51 -5.61 -5.03 -4.52
C THR A 51 -6.34 -3.69 -4.63
N LEU A 52 -7.53 -3.74 -5.20
CA LEU A 52 -8.43 -2.59 -5.32
C LEU A 52 -9.79 -2.96 -4.75
N THR A 53 -10.60 -1.94 -4.44
CA THR A 53 -11.94 -2.17 -3.89
C THR A 53 -12.90 -2.77 -4.92
N ALA A 54 -12.59 -2.60 -6.21
CA ALA A 54 -13.37 -3.16 -7.30
C ALA A 54 -12.46 -3.57 -8.46
N PRO A 55 -12.71 -4.74 -9.10
CA PRO A 55 -11.83 -5.22 -10.18
C PRO A 55 -11.82 -4.33 -11.42
N ASN A 56 -12.88 -3.56 -11.66
CA ASN A 56 -13.02 -2.71 -12.83
C ASN A 56 -12.89 -1.23 -12.52
N CYS A 57 -12.09 -0.89 -11.50
CA CYS A 57 -11.87 0.50 -11.13
C CYS A 57 -11.13 1.23 -12.26
N PRO A 58 -11.71 2.29 -12.86
CA PRO A 58 -11.03 3.01 -13.93
C PRO A 58 -9.79 3.77 -13.47
N MET A 59 -9.64 3.94 -12.15
CA MET A 59 -8.48 4.62 -11.55
C MET A 59 -7.39 3.64 -11.12
N ALA A 60 -7.54 2.35 -11.46
CA ALA A 60 -6.61 1.30 -11.06
C ALA A 60 -5.16 1.61 -11.44
N ASP A 61 -4.95 1.98 -12.71
CA ASP A 61 -3.62 2.26 -13.22
C ASP A 61 -2.99 3.46 -12.52
N MET A 62 -3.78 4.49 -12.23
CA MET A 62 -3.32 5.68 -11.52
C MET A 62 -2.88 5.36 -10.10
N LEU A 63 -3.66 4.53 -9.40
CA LEU A 63 -3.35 4.17 -8.02
C LEU A 63 -2.09 3.32 -7.94
N VAL A 64 -1.96 2.33 -8.81
CA VAL A 64 -0.76 1.48 -8.87
C VAL A 64 0.46 2.31 -9.22
N GLU A 65 0.35 3.20 -10.18
CA GLU A 65 1.44 4.09 -10.57
C GLU A 65 1.84 5.03 -9.44
N ASP A 66 0.87 5.54 -8.70
CA ASP A 66 1.12 6.42 -7.56
C ASP A 66 1.88 5.67 -6.46
N VAL A 67 1.48 4.44 -6.16
CA VAL A 67 2.21 3.59 -5.20
C VAL A 67 3.65 3.39 -5.66
N HIS A 68 3.84 3.05 -6.91
CA HIS A 68 5.17 2.85 -7.49
C HIS A 68 6.03 4.10 -7.34
N THR A 69 5.48 5.26 -7.70
CA THR A 69 6.19 6.54 -7.67
C THR A 69 6.53 6.95 -6.25
N GLN A 70 5.57 6.91 -5.34
CA GLN A 70 5.76 7.39 -3.98
C GLN A 70 6.70 6.47 -3.18
N VAL A 71 6.55 5.18 -3.30
CA VAL A 71 7.44 4.23 -2.63
C VAL A 71 8.87 4.34 -3.18
N GLY A 72 8.99 4.59 -4.47
CA GLY A 72 10.30 4.80 -5.11
C GLY A 72 11.07 6.00 -4.57
N LYS A 73 10.41 6.94 -3.93
CA LYS A 73 11.04 8.11 -3.32
C LYS A 73 11.57 7.87 -1.91
N VAL A 74 11.24 6.74 -1.31
CA VAL A 74 11.70 6.41 0.03
C VAL A 74 13.21 6.17 0.01
N ALA A 75 13.92 6.78 0.96
CA ALA A 75 15.37 6.60 1.08
C ALA A 75 15.69 5.13 1.33
N GLY A 76 16.61 4.57 0.55
CA GLY A 76 16.99 3.16 0.63
C GLY A 76 16.27 2.26 -0.36
N VAL A 77 15.21 2.76 -1.01
CA VAL A 77 14.51 2.00 -2.05
C VAL A 77 15.17 2.26 -3.40
N LYS A 78 15.69 1.21 -4.02
CA LYS A 78 16.35 1.29 -5.33
C LYS A 78 15.43 0.88 -6.47
N SER A 79 14.48 -0.02 -6.19
CA SER A 79 13.50 -0.45 -7.18
C SER A 79 12.19 -0.78 -6.48
N VAL A 80 11.09 -0.64 -7.21
CA VAL A 80 9.75 -0.94 -6.71
C VAL A 80 9.07 -1.89 -7.67
N ASN A 81 8.49 -2.94 -7.14
CA ASN A 81 7.68 -3.88 -7.90
C ASN A 81 6.31 -3.96 -7.26
N VAL A 82 5.28 -3.56 -7.99
CA VAL A 82 3.90 -3.58 -7.51
C VAL A 82 3.13 -4.65 -8.26
N VAL A 83 2.58 -5.60 -7.52
CA VAL A 83 1.78 -6.68 -8.09
C VAL A 83 0.33 -6.47 -7.68
N LEU A 84 -0.55 -6.32 -8.67
CA LEU A 84 -1.97 -6.18 -8.44
C LEU A 84 -2.60 -7.57 -8.46
N THR A 85 -3.39 -7.86 -7.42
CA THR A 85 -4.08 -9.15 -7.31
C THR A 85 -5.51 -8.94 -6.82
N PHE A 86 -6.39 -9.86 -7.19
CA PHE A 86 -7.77 -9.90 -6.70
C PHE A 86 -8.04 -11.21 -5.95
N ASP A 87 -6.99 -11.85 -5.46
CA ASP A 87 -7.09 -13.08 -4.68
C ASP A 87 -6.31 -12.91 -3.38
N PRO A 88 -6.96 -12.77 -2.22
CA PRO A 88 -8.43 -12.71 -2.08
C PRO A 88 -9.03 -11.40 -2.58
N VAL A 89 -10.32 -11.42 -2.88
CA VAL A 89 -11.07 -10.21 -3.23
C VAL A 89 -11.18 -9.34 -1.98
N TRP A 90 -11.00 -8.03 -2.15
CA TRP A 90 -11.12 -7.09 -1.04
C TRP A 90 -12.52 -7.10 -0.43
N ASP A 91 -12.56 -7.01 0.89
CA ASP A 91 -13.80 -6.98 1.67
C ASP A 91 -13.68 -5.94 2.79
N LYS A 92 -14.80 -5.39 3.20
CA LYS A 92 -14.85 -4.37 4.27
C LYS A 92 -14.22 -4.84 5.58
N SER A 93 -14.22 -6.14 5.84
CA SER A 93 -13.58 -6.71 7.03
C SER A 93 -12.06 -6.54 7.05
N MET A 94 -11.48 -6.18 5.92
CA MET A 94 -10.04 -5.95 5.79
C MET A 94 -9.62 -4.54 6.23
N MET A 95 -10.59 -3.64 6.44
CA MET A 95 -10.32 -2.28 6.88
C MET A 95 -9.85 -2.25 8.32
N SER A 96 -8.93 -1.32 8.63
CA SER A 96 -8.50 -1.07 10.01
C SER A 96 -9.63 -0.41 10.79
N GLU A 97 -9.51 -0.43 12.13
CA GLU A 97 -10.45 0.30 12.99
C GLU A 97 -10.48 1.78 12.66
N GLU A 98 -9.32 2.35 12.37
CA GLU A 98 -9.21 3.77 12.02
C GLU A 98 -10.00 4.08 10.76
N ALA A 99 -9.92 3.22 9.74
CA ALA A 99 -10.68 3.39 8.50
C ALA A 99 -12.18 3.29 8.77
N LEU A 100 -12.61 2.33 9.58
CA LEU A 100 -14.02 2.15 9.92
C LEU A 100 -14.56 3.36 10.68
N LEU A 101 -13.77 3.93 11.59
CA LEU A 101 -14.14 5.14 12.31
C LEU A 101 -14.29 6.34 11.38
N GLU A 102 -13.34 6.50 10.45
CA GLU A 102 -13.37 7.58 9.47
C GLU A 102 -14.63 7.56 8.62
N LEU A 103 -15.13 6.35 8.31
CA LEU A 103 -16.30 6.15 7.48
C LEU A 103 -17.59 6.00 8.30
N ASN A 104 -17.53 6.16 9.64
CA ASN A 104 -18.66 5.98 10.55
C ASN A 104 -19.31 4.59 10.43
N MET A 105 -18.47 3.56 10.27
CA MET A 105 -18.93 2.18 10.11
C MET A 105 -18.76 1.35 11.39
N LEU A 106 -18.24 1.94 12.45
CA LEU A 106 -18.15 1.33 13.76
C LEU A 106 -19.33 1.71 14.61
#